data_eb3f0a3a7bfe60c676853e2f65113e7a
#
_entry.id   eb3f0a3a7bfe60c676853e2f65113e7a
#
_cell.length_a   1.000
_cell.length_b   1.000
_cell.length_c   1.000
_cell.angle_alpha   90.00
_cell.angle_beta   90.00
_cell.angle_gamma   90.00
#
_symmetry.space_group_name_H-M   'P 1'
#
loop_
_entity.id
_entity.type
_entity.pdbx_description
1 polymer ?
#
loop_
_entity_poly.entity_id
_entity_poly.type
_entity_poly.pdbx_seq_one_letter_code
_entity_poly.pdbx_strand_id
1 'polypeptide(L)'
;MKLFPHQQTALNKTEKFDRVAFYHDMGLGKTFSGSEKMVRYGNPVNLIVCQKSKVNDWVNHMREYHSYCREFTYDLTNSKQLKSFLEHCEATEDPTTEACYGVINYELAWRRKELLKLHDFTLMLDESSLIQNKTAKQTKFILQLTPKNVILLSGTPTSGKYENLWTQAHLLGWKISEDLYNRQYVNWKTIETDGFFHKVVDMENPYKNVERLKQKFREYGADFVKTEDVFDLPEQTYTTVSVPTSKEYRKFMRDGIVEVEGVELIGDQVFTKRLYARQLCGMYNNEKLEAFKELIQSTNDRVIVFYNFKEEVKRLMHIANELKRPWSIVSGDTKTLAAYENHEDSLTFIQYQAGAMGLNLQKANKMIYFTLPERSDLFEQSKKRIHRIGQDRPCFYWILQCDNTVDEWIYKTLLERRDYTDELFIERENQHD
;
A
#
# COMPACT_ATOMS: atom_id res chain seq x y z
N MET A 1 17.28 2.10 21.56
CA MET A 1 17.07 2.18 20.08
C MET A 1 17.74 3.46 19.56
N LYS A 2 18.45 3.41 18.40
CA LYS A 2 19.03 4.61 17.77
C LYS A 2 18.21 4.95 16.53
N LEU A 3 17.51 6.08 16.56
CA LEU A 3 16.71 6.59 15.44
C LEU A 3 17.59 7.23 14.38
N PHE A 4 17.14 7.18 13.13
CA PHE A 4 17.75 7.98 12.05
C PHE A 4 17.44 9.48 12.22
N PRO A 5 18.25 10.40 11.67
CA PRO A 5 18.02 11.85 11.80
C PRO A 5 16.63 12.29 11.37
N HIS A 6 16.10 11.79 10.25
CA HIS A 6 14.77 12.14 9.76
C HIS A 6 13.65 11.67 10.71
N GLN A 7 13.80 10.52 11.35
CA GLN A 7 12.85 10.02 12.35
C GLN A 7 12.82 10.91 13.58
N GLN A 8 14.01 11.32 14.06
CA GLN A 8 14.11 12.24 15.18
C GLN A 8 13.51 13.61 14.84
N THR A 9 13.75 14.11 13.61
CA THR A 9 13.17 15.36 13.11
C THR A 9 11.65 15.28 13.08
N ALA A 10 11.08 14.19 12.57
CA ALA A 10 9.63 13.98 12.52
C ALA A 10 9.00 13.93 13.92
N LEU A 11 9.65 13.26 14.86
CA LEU A 11 9.21 13.21 16.26
C LEU A 11 9.23 14.58 16.92
N ASN A 12 10.28 15.38 16.70
CA ASN A 12 10.41 16.73 17.23
C ASN A 12 9.35 17.68 16.63
N LYS A 13 9.16 17.64 15.29
CA LYS A 13 8.12 18.45 14.62
C LYS A 13 6.72 18.14 15.15
N THR A 14 6.47 16.90 15.50
CA THR A 14 5.16 16.43 15.94
C THR A 14 5.01 16.34 17.47
N GLU A 15 5.99 16.81 18.26
CA GLU A 15 6.02 16.66 19.72
C GLU A 15 4.75 17.18 20.40
N LYS A 16 4.28 18.35 20.02
CA LYS A 16 3.13 19.06 20.62
C LYS A 16 1.75 18.52 20.21
N PHE A 17 1.70 17.57 19.26
CA PHE A 17 0.43 17.07 18.75
C PHE A 17 0.02 15.77 19.45
N ASP A 18 -1.22 15.73 19.95
CA ASP A 18 -1.86 14.52 20.49
C ASP A 18 -2.24 13.50 19.40
N ARG A 19 -2.36 13.97 18.17
CA ARG A 19 -2.73 13.17 17.00
C ARG A 19 -1.76 13.47 15.88
N VAL A 20 -1.13 12.43 15.32
CA VAL A 20 -0.09 12.57 14.29
C VAL A 20 -0.27 11.61 13.15
N ALA A 21 0.24 11.99 11.98
CA ALA A 21 0.40 11.09 10.86
C ALA A 21 1.85 11.14 10.35
N PHE A 22 2.50 9.99 10.28
CA PHE A 22 3.78 9.83 9.62
C PHE A 22 3.54 9.28 8.22
N TYR A 23 3.30 10.20 7.28
CA TYR A 23 3.18 9.90 5.86
C TYR A 23 4.57 9.90 5.23
N HIS A 24 5.35 8.91 5.61
CA HIS A 24 6.71 8.74 5.16
C HIS A 24 6.78 7.63 4.11
N ASP A 25 7.58 7.82 3.12
CA ASP A 25 7.80 6.81 2.08
C ASP A 25 8.17 5.44 2.66
N MET A 26 8.02 4.41 1.83
CA MET A 26 8.37 3.05 2.22
C MET A 26 9.88 2.92 2.42
N GLY A 27 10.27 2.20 3.46
CA GLY A 27 11.68 2.02 3.82
C GLY A 27 12.23 3.07 4.79
N LEU A 28 11.53 4.17 5.07
CA LEU A 28 11.96 5.21 6.01
C LEU A 28 11.77 4.83 7.49
N GLY A 29 11.40 3.58 7.77
CA GLY A 29 11.30 3.07 9.14
C GLY A 29 10.15 3.67 9.96
N LYS A 30 8.98 3.87 9.36
CA LYS A 30 7.74 4.34 10.02
C LYS A 30 7.41 3.57 11.29
N THR A 31 7.69 2.26 11.32
CA THR A 31 7.50 1.39 12.49
C THR A 31 8.24 1.94 13.70
N PHE A 32 9.48 2.39 13.52
CA PHE A 32 10.29 2.98 14.60
C PHE A 32 9.76 4.35 15.03
N SER A 33 9.40 5.22 14.08
CA SER A 33 8.83 6.54 14.41
C SER A 33 7.48 6.39 15.14
N GLY A 34 6.63 5.47 14.69
CA GLY A 34 5.33 5.21 15.29
C GLY A 34 5.43 4.63 16.71
N SER A 35 6.23 3.58 16.90
CA SER A 35 6.42 2.96 18.22
C SER A 35 7.04 3.92 19.22
N GLU A 36 8.04 4.68 18.81
CA GLU A 36 8.67 5.70 19.66
C GLU A 36 7.70 6.81 20.04
N LYS A 37 6.87 7.29 19.07
CA LYS A 37 5.84 8.30 19.37
C LYS A 37 4.79 7.75 20.34
N MET A 38 4.37 6.49 20.18
CA MET A 38 3.42 5.82 21.07
C MET A 38 3.95 5.78 22.50
N VAL A 39 5.21 5.40 22.67
CA VAL A 39 5.87 5.38 23.97
C VAL A 39 5.99 6.77 24.58
N ARG A 40 6.33 7.79 23.78
CA ARG A 40 6.41 9.19 24.26
C ARG A 40 5.07 9.76 24.71
N TYR A 41 3.96 9.25 24.21
CA TYR A 41 2.64 9.65 24.74
C TYR A 41 2.39 9.17 26.17
N GLY A 42 3.04 8.06 26.57
CA GLY A 42 2.99 7.56 27.94
C GLY A 42 1.62 7.09 28.41
N ASN A 43 0.69 6.77 27.49
CA ASN A 43 -0.60 6.25 27.90
C ASN A 43 -0.49 4.81 28.41
N PRO A 44 -1.26 4.44 29.44
CA PRO A 44 -1.20 3.10 30.02
C PRO A 44 -1.75 2.01 29.07
N VAL A 45 -2.67 2.35 28.17
CA VAL A 45 -3.26 1.43 27.21
C VAL A 45 -2.92 1.85 25.80
N ASN A 46 -2.44 0.91 24.98
CA ASN A 46 -2.00 1.15 23.62
C ASN A 46 -2.54 0.07 22.67
N LEU A 47 -3.18 0.46 21.58
CA LEU A 47 -3.76 -0.43 20.57
C LEU A 47 -3.12 -0.17 19.20
N ILE A 48 -2.49 -1.20 18.63
CA ILE A 48 -1.90 -1.20 17.29
C ILE A 48 -2.80 -2.01 16.36
N VAL A 49 -3.31 -1.38 15.30
CA VAL A 49 -4.09 -2.05 14.26
C VAL A 49 -3.27 -2.07 12.98
N CYS A 50 -3.05 -3.25 12.41
CA CYS A 50 -2.17 -3.46 11.26
C CYS A 50 -2.73 -4.47 10.27
N GLN A 51 -2.01 -4.77 9.20
CA GLN A 51 -2.34 -5.88 8.31
C GLN A 51 -2.10 -7.23 9.00
N LYS A 52 -2.88 -8.26 8.65
CA LYS A 52 -2.77 -9.60 9.23
C LYS A 52 -1.34 -10.17 9.19
N SER A 53 -0.64 -9.98 8.07
CA SER A 53 0.75 -10.42 7.89
C SER A 53 1.77 -9.68 8.76
N LYS A 54 1.37 -8.57 9.41
CA LYS A 54 2.23 -7.69 10.21
C LYS A 54 2.04 -7.83 11.71
N VAL A 55 1.05 -8.60 12.16
CA VAL A 55 0.77 -8.76 13.60
C VAL A 55 2.01 -9.26 14.35
N ASN A 56 2.62 -10.36 13.89
CA ASN A 56 3.82 -10.90 14.51
C ASN A 56 5.01 -9.95 14.43
N ASP A 57 5.17 -9.23 13.31
CA ASP A 57 6.26 -8.24 13.14
C ASP A 57 6.12 -7.13 14.18
N TRP A 58 4.91 -6.62 14.43
CA TRP A 58 4.65 -5.60 15.43
C TRP A 58 4.84 -6.10 16.87
N VAL A 59 4.34 -7.29 17.19
CA VAL A 59 4.54 -7.91 18.51
C VAL A 59 6.03 -8.07 18.79
N ASN A 60 6.80 -8.60 17.84
CA ASN A 60 8.24 -8.78 17.99
C ASN A 60 8.97 -7.43 18.07
N HIS A 61 8.59 -6.44 17.24
CA HIS A 61 9.17 -5.10 17.26
C HIS A 61 9.02 -4.45 18.66
N MET A 62 7.83 -4.46 19.24
CA MET A 62 7.59 -3.91 20.58
C MET A 62 8.43 -4.62 21.64
N ARG A 63 8.54 -5.94 21.59
CA ARG A 63 9.30 -6.75 22.54
C ARG A 63 10.81 -6.58 22.40
N GLU A 64 11.31 -6.36 21.20
CA GLU A 64 12.74 -6.25 20.92
C GLU A 64 13.28 -4.83 21.18
N TYR A 65 12.58 -3.82 20.67
CA TYR A 65 13.08 -2.43 20.68
C TYR A 65 12.59 -1.61 21.87
N HIS A 66 11.51 -2.03 22.53
CA HIS A 66 10.98 -1.44 23.74
C HIS A 66 10.94 -2.50 24.86
N SER A 67 12.11 -2.83 25.39
CA SER A 67 12.30 -4.00 26.30
C SER A 67 11.39 -3.97 27.53
N TYR A 68 11.02 -2.80 28.03
CA TYR A 68 10.05 -2.63 29.12
C TYR A 68 8.60 -2.98 28.71
N CYS A 69 8.29 -3.04 27.40
CA CYS A 69 7.00 -3.49 26.88
C CYS A 69 6.93 -5.01 26.67
N ARG A 70 8.03 -5.75 26.89
CA ARG A 70 8.17 -7.15 26.45
C ARG A 70 7.09 -8.05 27.02
N GLU A 71 6.82 -7.97 28.30
CA GLU A 71 5.86 -8.83 28.99
C GLU A 71 4.41 -8.39 28.79
N PHE A 72 4.20 -7.13 28.43
CA PHE A 72 2.90 -6.48 28.32
C PHE A 72 2.47 -6.21 26.88
N THR A 73 3.06 -6.92 25.92
CA THR A 73 2.67 -6.90 24.51
C THR A 73 1.89 -8.15 24.13
N TYR A 74 0.64 -7.98 23.71
CA TYR A 74 -0.35 -9.02 23.47
C TYR A 74 -0.74 -9.11 21.99
N ASP A 75 -0.76 -10.33 21.44
CA ASP A 75 -1.37 -10.64 20.15
C ASP A 75 -2.88 -10.87 20.34
N LEU A 76 -3.69 -9.86 20.00
CA LEU A 76 -5.15 -9.90 20.18
C LEU A 76 -5.87 -10.75 19.11
N THR A 77 -5.15 -11.36 18.17
CA THR A 77 -5.73 -12.38 17.29
C THR A 77 -6.00 -13.66 18.07
N ASN A 78 -5.24 -13.89 19.13
CA ASN A 78 -5.42 -14.98 20.10
C ASN A 78 -6.41 -14.56 21.18
N SER A 79 -7.50 -15.34 21.34
CA SER A 79 -8.56 -15.01 22.31
C SER A 79 -8.11 -15.04 23.78
N LYS A 80 -7.11 -15.87 24.13
CA LYS A 80 -6.56 -15.89 25.49
C LYS A 80 -5.77 -14.61 25.77
N GLN A 81 -4.92 -14.20 24.84
CA GLN A 81 -4.15 -12.96 24.97
C GLN A 81 -5.05 -11.72 24.94
N LEU A 82 -6.14 -11.73 24.16
CA LEU A 82 -7.15 -10.67 24.23
C LEU A 82 -7.74 -10.54 25.63
N LYS A 83 -8.12 -11.65 26.25
CA LYS A 83 -8.64 -11.63 27.62
C LYS A 83 -7.62 -11.06 28.61
N SER A 84 -6.39 -11.55 28.56
CA SER A 84 -5.31 -11.03 29.42
C SER A 84 -5.01 -9.55 29.16
N PHE A 85 -5.08 -9.08 27.91
CA PHE A 85 -4.95 -7.66 27.59
C PHE A 85 -6.06 -6.81 28.22
N LEU A 86 -7.31 -7.25 28.14
CA LEU A 86 -8.46 -6.52 28.73
C LEU A 86 -8.37 -6.48 30.25
N GLU A 87 -7.99 -7.61 30.88
CA GLU A 87 -7.73 -7.67 32.34
C GLU A 87 -6.59 -6.68 32.74
N HIS A 88 -5.54 -6.60 31.91
CA HIS A 88 -4.45 -5.65 32.15
C HIS A 88 -4.93 -4.21 31.96
N CYS A 89 -5.74 -3.91 30.93
CA CYS A 89 -6.32 -2.55 30.74
C CYS A 89 -7.09 -2.09 31.97
N GLU A 90 -7.89 -2.96 32.59
CA GLU A 90 -8.61 -2.66 33.84
C GLU A 90 -7.63 -2.40 35.01
N ALA A 91 -6.53 -3.16 35.08
CA ALA A 91 -5.53 -2.96 36.12
C ALA A 91 -4.74 -1.65 35.98
N THR A 92 -4.66 -1.05 34.79
CA THR A 92 -3.97 0.24 34.55
C THR A 92 -4.70 1.45 35.18
N GLU A 93 -5.85 1.26 35.80
CA GLU A 93 -6.46 2.28 36.69
C GLU A 93 -5.56 2.56 37.90
N ASP A 94 -4.74 1.59 38.32
CA ASP A 94 -3.66 1.82 39.29
C ASP A 94 -2.43 2.42 38.56
N PRO A 95 -1.99 3.64 38.93
CA PRO A 95 -0.86 4.33 38.31
C PRO A 95 0.48 3.59 38.43
N THR A 96 0.58 2.56 39.28
CA THR A 96 1.77 1.72 39.43
C THR A 96 1.84 0.58 38.44
N THR A 97 0.75 0.33 37.71
CA THR A 97 0.66 -0.71 36.70
C THR A 97 1.36 -0.26 35.40
N GLU A 98 2.18 -1.14 34.84
CA GLU A 98 2.91 -0.86 33.61
C GLU A 98 1.98 -0.79 32.38
N ALA A 99 2.39 -0.03 31.37
CA ALA A 99 1.58 0.15 30.17
C ALA A 99 1.45 -1.13 29.35
N CYS A 100 0.26 -1.43 28.83
CA CYS A 100 0.00 -2.57 27.97
C CYS A 100 -0.17 -2.18 26.49
N TYR A 101 0.19 -3.14 25.61
CA TYR A 101 0.21 -2.96 24.17
C TYR A 101 -0.53 -4.13 23.49
N GLY A 102 -1.65 -3.85 22.85
CA GLY A 102 -2.41 -4.82 22.08
C GLY A 102 -2.17 -4.66 20.58
N VAL A 103 -1.91 -5.76 19.87
CA VAL A 103 -1.71 -5.77 18.42
C VAL A 103 -2.79 -6.63 17.78
N ILE A 104 -3.50 -6.07 16.77
CA ILE A 104 -4.58 -6.77 16.07
C ILE A 104 -4.62 -6.40 14.59
N ASN A 105 -5.16 -7.26 13.74
CA ASN A 105 -5.38 -6.94 12.34
C ASN A 105 -6.75 -6.30 12.08
N TYR A 106 -6.84 -5.47 11.04
CA TYR A 106 -8.06 -4.73 10.66
C TYR A 106 -9.30 -5.61 10.51
N GLU A 107 -9.15 -6.79 9.89
CA GLU A 107 -10.27 -7.71 9.60
C GLU A 107 -10.84 -8.37 10.85
N LEU A 108 -10.06 -8.45 11.92
CA LEU A 108 -10.48 -9.02 13.19
C LEU A 108 -10.89 -7.96 14.20
N ALA A 109 -10.28 -6.76 14.16
CA ALA A 109 -10.53 -5.70 15.12
C ALA A 109 -12.03 -5.38 15.27
N TRP A 110 -12.75 -5.20 14.15
CA TRP A 110 -14.19 -4.87 14.18
C TRP A 110 -15.08 -6.01 14.74
N ARG A 111 -14.56 -7.22 14.84
CA ARG A 111 -15.26 -8.38 15.46
C ARG A 111 -15.04 -8.44 16.96
N ARG A 112 -14.07 -7.72 17.49
CA ARG A 112 -13.72 -7.62 18.91
C ARG A 112 -14.36 -6.38 19.51
N LYS A 113 -15.68 -6.43 19.74
CA LYS A 113 -16.45 -5.29 20.23
C LYS A 113 -16.01 -4.81 21.62
N GLU A 114 -15.35 -5.67 22.37
CA GLU A 114 -14.75 -5.37 23.67
C GLU A 114 -13.78 -4.20 23.58
N LEU A 115 -13.08 -4.05 22.45
CA LEU A 115 -12.15 -2.94 22.22
C LEU A 115 -12.84 -1.56 22.16
N LEU A 116 -14.17 -1.49 21.94
CA LEU A 116 -14.93 -0.25 22.01
C LEU A 116 -15.05 0.31 23.44
N LYS A 117 -14.74 -0.50 24.45
CA LYS A 117 -14.76 -0.09 25.86
C LYS A 117 -13.45 0.57 26.30
N LEU A 118 -12.40 0.54 25.47
CA LEU A 118 -11.13 1.18 25.77
C LEU A 118 -11.33 2.69 25.84
N HIS A 119 -10.74 3.29 26.86
CA HIS A 119 -10.73 4.75 27.09
C HIS A 119 -9.30 5.20 27.40
N ASP A 120 -9.01 6.49 27.21
CA ASP A 120 -7.71 7.12 27.49
C ASP A 120 -6.50 6.38 26.89
N PHE A 121 -6.67 5.77 25.72
CA PHE A 121 -5.66 4.95 25.07
C PHE A 121 -5.04 5.64 23.84
N THR A 122 -3.87 5.12 23.43
CA THR A 122 -3.26 5.45 22.14
C THR A 122 -3.70 4.46 21.07
N LEU A 123 -4.25 4.96 19.95
CA LEU A 123 -4.53 4.17 18.76
C LEU A 123 -3.43 4.41 17.73
N MET A 124 -2.77 3.35 17.27
CA MET A 124 -1.88 3.41 16.11
C MET A 124 -2.43 2.55 14.97
N LEU A 125 -2.51 3.14 13.78
CA LEU A 125 -2.92 2.46 12.55
C LEU A 125 -1.71 2.32 11.62
N ASP A 126 -1.22 1.11 11.47
CA ASP A 126 -0.20 0.79 10.45
C ASP A 126 -0.89 0.57 9.11
N GLU A 127 -0.40 1.20 8.05
CA GLU A 127 -1.02 1.31 6.73
C GLU A 127 -2.43 1.92 6.82
N SER A 128 -2.51 3.15 7.37
CA SER A 128 -3.78 3.88 7.58
C SER A 128 -4.59 4.14 6.30
N SER A 129 -3.99 3.96 5.12
CA SER A 129 -4.70 3.92 3.85
C SER A 129 -5.78 2.82 3.77
N LEU A 130 -5.74 1.80 4.62
CA LEU A 130 -6.76 0.74 4.68
C LEU A 130 -8.13 1.18 5.22
N ILE A 131 -8.22 2.36 5.83
CA ILE A 131 -9.49 2.92 6.31
C ILE A 131 -10.10 3.97 5.36
N GLN A 132 -9.70 4.02 4.11
CA GLN A 132 -10.20 4.98 3.12
C GLN A 132 -11.70 4.81 2.83
N ASN A 133 -12.19 3.57 2.80
CA ASN A 133 -13.60 3.29 2.54
C ASN A 133 -14.42 3.39 3.83
N LYS A 134 -15.14 4.50 3.99
CA LYS A 134 -16.01 4.76 5.15
C LYS A 134 -17.14 3.75 5.34
N THR A 135 -17.57 3.06 4.27
CA THR A 135 -18.66 2.07 4.34
C THR A 135 -18.18 0.71 4.82
N ALA A 136 -16.88 0.45 4.76
CA ALA A 136 -16.28 -0.79 5.22
C ALA A 136 -16.45 -0.97 6.74
N LYS A 137 -16.72 -2.21 7.16
CA LYS A 137 -16.95 -2.56 8.58
C LYS A 137 -15.76 -2.16 9.46
N GLN A 138 -14.54 -2.41 8.99
CA GLN A 138 -13.33 -2.04 9.69
C GLN A 138 -13.20 -0.52 9.90
N THR A 139 -13.49 0.28 8.87
CA THR A 139 -13.43 1.76 8.97
C THR A 139 -14.47 2.29 9.94
N LYS A 140 -15.72 1.81 9.83
CA LYS A 140 -16.79 2.18 10.78
C LYS A 140 -16.43 1.86 12.22
N PHE A 141 -15.80 0.71 12.46
CA PHE A 141 -15.34 0.33 13.78
C PHE A 141 -14.23 1.26 14.30
N ILE A 142 -13.21 1.52 13.49
CA ILE A 142 -12.11 2.44 13.87
C ILE A 142 -12.63 3.85 14.20
N LEU A 143 -13.60 4.35 13.44
CA LEU A 143 -14.20 5.66 13.69
C LEU A 143 -15.11 5.70 14.93
N GLN A 144 -15.53 4.56 15.47
CA GLN A 144 -16.27 4.47 16.74
C GLN A 144 -15.36 4.44 17.97
N LEU A 145 -14.07 4.15 17.80
CA LEU A 145 -13.11 4.20 18.88
C LEU A 145 -12.88 5.65 19.33
N THR A 146 -12.66 5.84 20.62
CA THR A 146 -12.45 7.16 21.25
C THR A 146 -11.06 7.28 21.86
N PRO A 147 -9.99 7.15 21.04
CA PRO A 147 -8.63 7.26 21.55
C PRO A 147 -8.30 8.69 22.00
N LYS A 148 -7.50 8.82 23.06
CA LYS A 148 -6.89 10.07 23.48
C LYS A 148 -5.86 10.53 22.45
N ASN A 149 -4.94 9.64 22.09
CA ASN A 149 -3.90 9.89 21.10
C ASN A 149 -4.06 9.00 19.87
N VAL A 150 -3.67 9.52 18.69
CA VAL A 150 -3.74 8.80 17.41
C VAL A 150 -2.42 8.90 16.67
N ILE A 151 -1.96 7.78 16.11
CA ILE A 151 -0.79 7.71 15.24
C ILE A 151 -1.21 7.00 13.95
N LEU A 152 -1.08 7.68 12.83
CA LEU A 152 -1.34 7.13 11.50
C LEU A 152 -0.02 6.90 10.76
N LEU A 153 0.18 5.71 10.24
CA LEU A 153 1.36 5.36 9.45
C LEU A 153 0.94 4.96 8.04
N SER A 154 1.49 5.60 7.02
CA SER A 154 1.31 5.17 5.61
C SER A 154 2.39 5.75 4.71
N GLY A 155 2.79 5.00 3.68
CA GLY A 155 3.62 5.53 2.59
C GLY A 155 2.78 6.07 1.43
N THR A 156 1.50 5.71 1.36
CA THR A 156 0.58 6.08 0.29
C THR A 156 -0.79 6.43 0.88
N PRO A 157 -0.91 7.57 1.60
CA PRO A 157 -2.09 7.90 2.38
C PRO A 157 -3.37 8.05 1.54
N THR A 158 -3.24 8.44 0.28
CA THR A 158 -4.38 8.71 -0.62
C THR A 158 -4.70 7.57 -1.57
N SER A 159 -3.76 6.67 -1.84
CA SER A 159 -3.81 5.77 -3.01
C SER A 159 -4.17 6.53 -4.31
N GLY A 160 -3.66 7.79 -4.44
CA GLY A 160 -3.92 8.68 -5.56
C GLY A 160 -5.31 9.32 -5.61
N LYS A 161 -6.07 9.31 -4.50
CA LYS A 161 -7.43 9.88 -4.44
C LYS A 161 -7.61 10.71 -3.17
N TYR A 162 -7.75 12.03 -3.30
CA TYR A 162 -7.88 12.93 -2.16
C TYR A 162 -9.19 12.77 -1.40
N GLU A 163 -10.27 12.35 -2.05
CA GLU A 163 -11.52 12.00 -1.38
C GLU A 163 -11.34 10.91 -0.31
N ASN A 164 -10.32 10.09 -0.45
CA ASN A 164 -10.00 9.01 0.49
C ASN A 164 -9.35 9.50 1.81
N LEU A 165 -8.90 10.75 1.88
CA LEU A 165 -8.23 11.28 3.06
C LEU A 165 -9.17 11.71 4.18
N TRP A 166 -10.47 11.87 3.92
CA TRP A 166 -11.41 12.39 4.91
C TRP A 166 -11.41 11.59 6.22
N THR A 167 -11.38 10.25 6.16
CA THR A 167 -11.36 9.41 7.36
C THR A 167 -10.11 9.62 8.20
N GLN A 168 -8.96 9.81 7.56
CA GLN A 168 -7.70 10.09 8.23
C GLN A 168 -7.69 11.52 8.82
N ALA A 169 -8.20 12.50 8.07
CA ALA A 169 -8.38 13.87 8.56
C ALA A 169 -9.24 13.90 9.83
N HIS A 170 -10.35 13.14 9.84
CA HIS A 170 -11.24 13.01 10.98
C HIS A 170 -10.52 12.42 12.22
N LEU A 171 -9.72 11.37 12.04
CA LEU A 171 -8.93 10.75 13.11
C LEU A 171 -7.83 11.69 13.64
N LEU A 172 -7.26 12.54 12.80
CA LEU A 172 -6.32 13.58 13.22
C LEU A 172 -7.00 14.73 14.00
N GLY A 173 -8.31 14.70 14.13
CA GLY A 173 -9.07 15.71 14.89
C GLY A 173 -9.58 16.88 14.06
N TRP A 174 -9.40 16.84 12.73
CA TRP A 174 -10.01 17.85 11.86
C TRP A 174 -11.51 17.58 11.70
N LYS A 175 -12.30 18.32 12.49
CA LYS A 175 -13.77 18.17 12.56
C LYS A 175 -14.47 18.81 11.35
N ILE A 176 -14.13 18.38 10.15
CA ILE A 176 -14.82 18.77 8.91
C ILE A 176 -15.82 17.67 8.52
N SER A 177 -17.05 18.05 8.17
CA SER A 177 -17.99 17.08 7.62
C SER A 177 -17.50 16.59 6.25
N GLU A 178 -17.83 15.34 5.89
CA GLU A 178 -17.44 14.78 4.61
C GLU A 178 -17.98 15.59 3.43
N ASP A 179 -19.23 16.04 3.52
CA ASP A 179 -19.84 16.86 2.46
C ASP A 179 -19.11 18.19 2.27
N LEU A 180 -18.68 18.83 3.35
CA LEU A 180 -17.90 20.06 3.27
C LEU A 180 -16.49 19.78 2.75
N TYR A 181 -15.85 18.69 3.21
CA TYR A 181 -14.55 18.23 2.70
C TYR A 181 -14.59 18.02 1.18
N ASN A 182 -15.54 17.23 0.71
CA ASN A 182 -15.72 16.94 -0.71
C ASN A 182 -16.02 18.21 -1.53
N ARG A 183 -16.88 19.11 -1.03
CA ARG A 183 -17.15 20.40 -1.71
C ARG A 183 -15.94 21.31 -1.78
N GLN A 184 -15.02 21.24 -0.82
CA GLN A 184 -13.83 22.10 -0.78
C GLN A 184 -12.68 21.57 -1.63
N TYR A 185 -12.54 20.25 -1.75
CA TYR A 185 -11.31 19.64 -2.28
C TYR A 185 -11.51 18.74 -3.49
N VAL A 186 -12.75 18.34 -3.82
CA VAL A 186 -13.04 17.42 -4.93
C VAL A 186 -13.98 18.09 -5.93
N ASN A 187 -13.68 17.98 -7.20
CA ASN A 187 -14.57 18.37 -8.28
C ASN A 187 -15.41 17.18 -8.71
N TRP A 188 -16.72 17.40 -8.77
CA TRP A 188 -17.69 16.38 -9.11
C TRP A 188 -18.41 16.75 -10.39
N LYS A 189 -18.61 15.76 -11.27
CA LYS A 189 -19.52 15.86 -12.41
C LYS A 189 -20.65 14.84 -12.29
N THR A 190 -21.80 15.16 -12.87
CA THR A 190 -22.93 14.25 -12.97
C THR A 190 -22.86 13.55 -14.31
N ILE A 191 -22.88 12.23 -14.30
CA ILE A 191 -23.01 11.41 -15.51
C ILE A 191 -24.34 10.66 -15.46
N GLU A 192 -24.92 10.40 -16.63
CA GLU A 192 -26.10 9.54 -16.78
C GLU A 192 -25.63 8.17 -17.27
N THR A 193 -26.05 7.12 -16.59
CA THR A 193 -25.80 5.74 -16.97
C THR A 193 -27.09 4.95 -16.76
N ASP A 194 -27.59 4.28 -17.79
CA ASP A 194 -28.82 3.49 -17.74
C ASP A 194 -30.05 4.26 -17.22
N GLY A 195 -30.16 5.57 -17.55
CA GLY A 195 -31.25 6.45 -17.11
C GLY A 195 -31.14 6.94 -15.66
N PHE A 196 -30.04 6.66 -14.95
CA PHE A 196 -29.78 7.14 -13.60
C PHE A 196 -28.63 8.16 -13.58
N PHE A 197 -28.78 9.21 -12.78
CA PHE A 197 -27.75 10.22 -12.58
C PHE A 197 -26.82 9.82 -11.44
N HIS A 198 -25.52 9.74 -11.73
CA HIS A 198 -24.47 9.43 -10.78
C HIS A 198 -23.49 10.58 -10.64
N LYS A 199 -23.12 10.90 -9.40
CA LYS A 199 -21.99 11.79 -9.12
C LYS A 199 -20.69 11.01 -9.19
N VAL A 200 -19.78 11.45 -10.07
CA VAL A 200 -18.43 10.90 -10.19
C VAL A 200 -17.40 12.03 -10.08
N VAL A 201 -16.19 11.70 -9.66
CA VAL A 201 -15.09 12.68 -9.66
C VAL A 201 -14.80 13.10 -11.10
N ASP A 202 -14.60 14.38 -11.33
CA ASP A 202 -14.22 14.90 -12.63
C ASP A 202 -12.77 14.52 -12.94
N MET A 203 -12.59 13.55 -13.84
CA MET A 203 -11.27 13.02 -14.18
C MET A 203 -10.36 14.00 -14.93
N GLU A 204 -10.91 15.07 -15.51
CA GLU A 204 -10.12 16.09 -16.19
C GLU A 204 -9.52 17.10 -15.21
N ASN A 205 -10.27 17.43 -14.16
CA ASN A 205 -9.82 18.32 -13.10
C ASN A 205 -10.36 17.84 -11.75
N PRO A 206 -9.81 16.76 -11.19
CA PRO A 206 -10.44 16.04 -10.07
C PRO A 206 -10.38 16.81 -8.74
N TYR A 207 -9.38 17.68 -8.54
CA TYR A 207 -9.14 18.28 -7.23
C TYR A 207 -8.93 19.80 -7.31
N LYS A 208 -9.25 20.47 -6.20
CA LYS A 208 -9.08 21.92 -6.02
C LYS A 208 -8.59 22.23 -4.62
N ASN A 209 -8.05 23.42 -4.42
CA ASN A 209 -7.53 23.89 -3.12
C ASN A 209 -6.49 22.93 -2.51
N VAL A 210 -5.67 22.26 -3.32
CA VAL A 210 -4.75 21.20 -2.90
C VAL A 210 -3.73 21.75 -1.89
N GLU A 211 -3.16 22.94 -2.12
CA GLU A 211 -2.19 23.55 -1.20
C GLU A 211 -2.81 23.78 0.20
N ARG A 212 -4.05 24.26 0.24
CA ARG A 212 -4.79 24.39 1.50
C ARG A 212 -5.02 23.04 2.18
N LEU A 213 -5.29 21.99 1.40
CA LEU A 213 -5.46 20.63 1.93
C LEU A 213 -4.17 20.16 2.60
N LYS A 214 -3.03 20.31 1.92
CA LYS A 214 -1.69 19.96 2.44
C LYS A 214 -1.40 20.72 3.74
N GLN A 215 -1.59 22.03 3.72
CA GLN A 215 -1.39 22.86 4.91
C GLN A 215 -2.26 22.38 6.08
N LYS A 216 -3.54 22.10 5.81
CA LYS A 216 -4.45 21.60 6.85
C LYS A 216 -3.98 20.29 7.47
N PHE A 217 -3.53 19.32 6.67
CA PHE A 217 -2.98 18.09 7.22
C PHE A 217 -1.77 18.35 8.13
N ARG A 218 -0.85 19.25 7.72
CA ARG A 218 0.30 19.64 8.57
C ARG A 218 -0.14 20.35 9.86
N GLU A 219 -1.13 21.24 9.81
CA GLU A 219 -1.72 21.89 10.99
C GLU A 219 -2.33 20.88 11.97
N TYR A 220 -2.78 19.73 11.49
CA TYR A 220 -3.33 18.62 12.27
C TYR A 220 -2.33 17.50 12.53
N GLY A 221 -1.03 17.77 12.46
CA GLY A 221 0.02 16.88 12.91
C GLY A 221 0.51 15.85 11.88
N ALA A 222 0.21 16.04 10.58
CA ALA A 222 0.79 15.19 9.54
C ALA A 222 2.21 15.68 9.16
N ASP A 223 3.16 14.75 9.15
CA ASP A 223 4.51 14.93 8.64
C ASP A 223 4.69 14.09 7.37
N PHE A 224 5.18 14.73 6.30
CA PHE A 224 5.36 14.12 4.98
C PHE A 224 6.86 14.07 4.66
N VAL A 225 7.39 12.88 4.39
CA VAL A 225 8.81 12.66 4.07
C VAL A 225 8.94 11.69 2.90
N LYS A 226 9.58 12.12 1.82
CA LYS A 226 9.98 11.25 0.72
C LYS A 226 11.35 10.64 0.95
N THR A 227 11.62 9.49 0.33
CA THR A 227 12.91 8.83 0.44
C THR A 227 14.04 9.69 -0.15
N GLU A 228 13.76 10.37 -1.26
CA GLU A 228 14.69 11.28 -1.95
C GLU A 228 15.06 12.53 -1.16
N ASP A 229 14.24 12.94 -0.17
CA ASP A 229 14.54 14.08 0.72
C ASP A 229 15.57 13.69 1.82
N VAL A 230 15.82 12.39 1.99
CA VAL A 230 16.54 11.86 3.16
C VAL A 230 17.74 11.00 2.76
N PHE A 231 17.65 10.30 1.64
CA PHE A 231 18.68 9.39 1.15
C PHE A 231 18.93 9.58 -0.34
N ASP A 232 20.20 9.63 -0.71
CA ASP A 232 20.61 9.53 -2.10
C ASP A 232 20.40 8.08 -2.56
N LEU A 233 19.39 7.85 -3.37
CA LEU A 233 19.14 6.56 -4.00
C LEU A 233 19.55 6.60 -5.47
N PRO A 234 19.95 5.45 -6.04
CA PRO A 234 20.30 5.35 -7.46
C PRO A 234 19.14 5.75 -8.38
N GLU A 235 19.48 6.15 -9.59
CA GLU A 235 18.52 6.55 -10.63
C GLU A 235 17.53 5.42 -10.95
N GLN A 236 16.31 5.81 -11.32
CA GLN A 236 15.24 4.91 -11.77
C GLN A 236 14.94 5.14 -13.24
N THR A 237 15.03 4.09 -14.05
CA THR A 237 14.68 4.11 -15.47
C THR A 237 13.44 3.28 -15.74
N TYR A 238 12.43 3.87 -16.36
CA TYR A 238 11.19 3.20 -16.75
C TYR A 238 11.13 3.05 -18.26
N THR A 239 10.95 1.82 -18.73
CA THR A 239 10.85 1.49 -20.15
C THR A 239 9.56 0.75 -20.42
N THR A 240 8.71 1.27 -21.29
CA THR A 240 7.54 0.58 -21.79
C THR A 240 7.94 -0.33 -22.94
N VAL A 241 7.55 -1.60 -22.85
CA VAL A 241 7.72 -2.61 -23.91
C VAL A 241 6.34 -2.88 -24.48
N SER A 242 6.06 -2.32 -25.64
CA SER A 242 4.80 -2.45 -26.36
C SER A 242 4.80 -3.68 -27.25
N VAL A 243 3.72 -4.44 -27.21
CA VAL A 243 3.49 -5.60 -28.06
C VAL A 243 2.15 -5.49 -28.80
N PRO A 244 2.02 -6.12 -29.98
CA PRO A 244 0.76 -6.08 -30.72
C PRO A 244 -0.42 -6.66 -29.95
N THR A 245 -1.58 -6.02 -30.13
CA THR A 245 -2.87 -6.53 -29.62
C THR A 245 -3.26 -7.83 -30.32
N SER A 246 -3.67 -8.85 -29.56
CA SER A 246 -4.13 -10.12 -30.11
C SER A 246 -5.46 -10.01 -30.88
N LYS A 247 -5.74 -10.96 -31.77
CA LYS A 247 -7.02 -11.04 -32.49
C LYS A 247 -8.17 -11.37 -31.53
N GLU A 248 -7.89 -12.18 -30.52
CA GLU A 248 -8.83 -12.60 -29.48
C GLU A 248 -9.27 -11.42 -28.64
N TYR A 249 -8.35 -10.51 -28.25
CA TYR A 249 -8.71 -9.29 -27.54
C TYR A 249 -9.64 -8.40 -28.37
N ARG A 250 -9.31 -8.15 -29.64
CA ARG A 250 -10.15 -7.32 -30.53
C ARG A 250 -11.54 -7.93 -30.72
N LYS A 251 -11.62 -9.26 -30.92
CA LYS A 251 -12.90 -9.97 -31.00
C LYS A 251 -13.70 -9.84 -29.74
N PHE A 252 -13.10 -10.07 -28.58
CA PHE A 252 -13.75 -9.96 -27.27
C PHE A 252 -14.29 -8.54 -27.00
N MET A 253 -13.51 -7.51 -27.31
CA MET A 253 -13.95 -6.12 -27.09
C MET A 253 -15.13 -5.73 -27.98
N ARG A 254 -15.21 -6.29 -29.21
CA ARG A 254 -16.29 -6.04 -30.15
C ARG A 254 -17.54 -6.85 -29.81
N ASP A 255 -17.39 -8.15 -29.59
CA ASP A 255 -18.48 -9.11 -29.54
C ASP A 255 -18.91 -9.46 -28.10
N GLY A 256 -18.09 -9.13 -27.10
CA GLY A 256 -18.32 -9.48 -25.69
C GLY A 256 -18.03 -10.95 -25.35
N ILE A 257 -17.68 -11.77 -26.33
CA ILE A 257 -17.41 -13.20 -26.17
C ILE A 257 -16.25 -13.65 -27.07
N VAL A 258 -15.40 -14.55 -26.55
CA VAL A 258 -14.33 -15.18 -27.31
C VAL A 258 -13.97 -16.54 -26.72
N GLU A 259 -13.61 -17.48 -27.56
CA GLU A 259 -12.99 -18.75 -27.15
C GLU A 259 -11.47 -18.66 -27.34
N VAL A 260 -10.71 -19.00 -26.30
CA VAL A 260 -9.25 -18.99 -26.30
C VAL A 260 -8.76 -20.26 -25.60
N GLU A 261 -7.96 -21.06 -26.31
CA GLU A 261 -7.39 -22.31 -25.78
C GLU A 261 -8.46 -23.27 -25.18
N GLY A 262 -9.64 -23.33 -25.79
CA GLY A 262 -10.75 -24.16 -25.32
C GLY A 262 -11.52 -23.59 -24.11
N VAL A 263 -11.24 -22.34 -23.73
CA VAL A 263 -11.95 -21.63 -22.67
C VAL A 263 -12.81 -20.52 -23.28
N GLU A 264 -14.10 -20.55 -23.03
CA GLU A 264 -15.00 -19.49 -23.43
C GLU A 264 -15.02 -18.36 -22.40
N LEU A 265 -14.72 -17.13 -22.82
CA LEU A 265 -14.72 -15.92 -22.01
C LEU A 265 -15.92 -15.05 -22.37
N ILE A 266 -16.83 -14.83 -21.43
CA ILE A 266 -18.06 -14.07 -21.61
C ILE A 266 -18.02 -12.80 -20.75
N GLY A 267 -17.99 -11.64 -21.39
CA GLY A 267 -17.93 -10.31 -20.75
C GLY A 267 -19.31 -9.63 -20.74
N ASP A 268 -20.31 -10.28 -20.16
CA ASP A 268 -21.69 -9.80 -20.06
C ASP A 268 -21.89 -8.66 -19.04
N GLN A 269 -20.99 -8.56 -18.08
CA GLN A 269 -20.95 -7.51 -17.07
C GLN A 269 -19.65 -6.70 -17.18
N VAL A 270 -19.68 -5.45 -16.77
CA VAL A 270 -18.50 -4.55 -16.78
C VAL A 270 -17.31 -5.17 -16.05
N PHE A 271 -17.56 -5.83 -14.93
CA PHE A 271 -16.50 -6.48 -14.14
C PHE A 271 -15.87 -7.66 -14.91
N THR A 272 -16.67 -8.58 -15.45
CA THR A 272 -16.19 -9.74 -16.21
C THR A 272 -15.51 -9.30 -17.50
N LYS A 273 -16.05 -8.30 -18.20
CA LYS A 273 -15.43 -7.73 -19.40
C LYS A 273 -14.03 -7.18 -19.10
N ARG A 274 -13.89 -6.42 -18.02
CA ARG A 274 -12.60 -5.86 -17.60
C ARG A 274 -11.61 -6.94 -17.16
N LEU A 275 -12.07 -7.94 -16.41
CA LEU A 275 -11.25 -9.06 -15.98
C LEU A 275 -10.68 -9.83 -17.17
N TYR A 276 -11.52 -10.23 -18.12
CA TYR A 276 -11.10 -11.01 -19.27
C TYR A 276 -10.29 -10.20 -20.27
N ALA A 277 -10.58 -8.91 -20.46
CA ALA A 277 -9.74 -8.03 -21.24
C ALA A 277 -8.29 -8.01 -20.73
N ARG A 278 -8.07 -7.94 -19.40
CA ARG A 278 -6.74 -8.01 -18.79
C ARG A 278 -6.07 -9.37 -18.95
N GLN A 279 -6.82 -10.47 -18.85
CA GLN A 279 -6.30 -11.81 -19.08
C GLN A 279 -5.88 -12.01 -20.54
N LEU A 280 -6.66 -11.45 -21.49
CA LEU A 280 -6.32 -11.47 -22.91
C LEU A 280 -5.07 -10.65 -23.27
N CYS A 281 -4.80 -9.57 -22.52
CA CYS A 281 -3.54 -8.83 -22.64
C CYS A 281 -2.37 -9.54 -21.96
N GLY A 282 -2.62 -10.35 -20.92
CA GLY A 282 -1.61 -11.07 -20.16
C GLY A 282 -1.34 -12.46 -20.71
N MET A 283 -1.90 -13.46 -20.02
CA MET A 283 -1.59 -14.88 -20.26
C MET A 283 -1.98 -15.42 -21.63
N TYR A 284 -2.92 -14.79 -22.33
CA TYR A 284 -3.37 -15.22 -23.67
C TYR A 284 -2.73 -14.42 -24.82
N ASN A 285 -1.76 -13.56 -24.55
CA ASN A 285 -1.02 -12.86 -25.59
C ASN A 285 0.38 -13.46 -25.74
N ASN A 286 0.59 -14.23 -26.81
CA ASN A 286 1.86 -14.88 -27.07
C ASN A 286 3.01 -13.90 -27.34
N GLU A 287 2.74 -12.76 -27.99
CA GLU A 287 3.75 -11.72 -28.25
C GLU A 287 4.26 -11.14 -26.91
N LYS A 288 3.39 -11.01 -25.92
CA LYS A 288 3.79 -10.54 -24.58
C LYS A 288 4.63 -11.57 -23.83
N LEU A 289 4.33 -12.86 -24.00
CA LEU A 289 5.14 -13.95 -23.45
C LEU A 289 6.52 -14.02 -24.10
N GLU A 290 6.61 -13.83 -25.43
CA GLU A 290 7.90 -13.77 -26.13
C GLU A 290 8.70 -12.52 -25.71
N ALA A 291 8.09 -11.35 -25.64
CA ALA A 291 8.74 -10.15 -25.14
C ALA A 291 9.28 -10.32 -23.70
N PHE A 292 8.54 -11.01 -22.83
CA PHE A 292 9.03 -11.38 -21.51
C PHE A 292 10.25 -12.30 -21.60
N LYS A 293 10.21 -13.32 -22.47
CA LYS A 293 11.32 -14.26 -22.69
C LYS A 293 12.58 -13.54 -23.18
N GLU A 294 12.44 -12.63 -24.13
CA GLU A 294 13.54 -11.81 -24.64
C GLU A 294 14.16 -10.93 -23.54
N LEU A 295 13.33 -10.28 -22.72
CA LEU A 295 13.80 -9.45 -21.62
C LEU A 295 14.64 -10.25 -20.62
N ILE A 296 14.17 -11.43 -20.19
CA ILE A 296 14.92 -12.23 -19.22
C ILE A 296 16.15 -12.88 -19.82
N GLN A 297 16.22 -13.10 -21.14
CA GLN A 297 17.41 -13.55 -21.84
C GLN A 297 18.46 -12.44 -22.03
N SER A 298 18.02 -11.17 -22.02
CA SER A 298 18.93 -10.03 -22.22
C SER A 298 19.79 -9.74 -20.98
N THR A 299 19.56 -10.42 -19.86
CA THR A 299 20.30 -10.18 -18.61
C THR A 299 20.50 -11.43 -17.79
N ASN A 300 21.64 -11.50 -17.11
CA ASN A 300 21.97 -12.56 -16.12
C ASN A 300 21.79 -12.04 -14.67
N ASP A 301 21.19 -10.88 -14.46
CA ASP A 301 20.93 -10.36 -13.12
C ASP A 301 19.66 -10.96 -12.51
N ARG A 302 19.52 -10.75 -11.19
CA ARG A 302 18.23 -10.99 -10.50
C ARG A 302 17.15 -10.09 -11.08
N VAL A 303 16.01 -10.66 -11.45
CA VAL A 303 14.86 -9.93 -11.96
C VAL A 303 13.64 -10.23 -11.10
N ILE A 304 12.97 -9.18 -10.64
CA ILE A 304 11.68 -9.28 -9.96
C ILE A 304 10.58 -9.16 -11.01
N VAL A 305 9.61 -10.07 -10.97
CA VAL A 305 8.50 -10.11 -11.95
C VAL A 305 7.18 -10.00 -11.22
N PHE A 306 6.47 -8.88 -11.43
CA PHE A 306 5.14 -8.68 -10.87
C PHE A 306 4.05 -9.17 -11.82
N TYR A 307 3.04 -9.86 -11.26
CA TYR A 307 1.92 -10.43 -12.00
C TYR A 307 0.60 -10.34 -11.19
N ASN A 308 -0.55 -10.52 -11.87
CA ASN A 308 -1.87 -10.49 -11.23
C ASN A 308 -2.52 -11.88 -11.11
N PHE A 309 -2.51 -12.69 -12.18
CA PHE A 309 -3.32 -13.90 -12.26
C PHE A 309 -2.50 -15.18 -12.05
N LYS A 310 -3.08 -16.18 -11.37
CA LYS A 310 -2.39 -17.45 -11.09
C LYS A 310 -1.97 -18.20 -12.37
N GLU A 311 -2.75 -18.08 -13.44
CA GLU A 311 -2.39 -18.74 -14.71
C GLU A 311 -1.25 -18.01 -15.43
N GLU A 312 -1.09 -16.70 -15.26
CA GLU A 312 0.08 -15.96 -15.78
C GLU A 312 1.37 -16.52 -15.24
N VAL A 313 1.48 -16.67 -13.92
CA VAL A 313 2.73 -17.13 -13.31
C VAL A 313 3.09 -18.55 -13.73
N LYS A 314 2.13 -19.42 -14.01
CA LYS A 314 2.40 -20.77 -14.51
C LYS A 314 3.13 -20.72 -15.87
N ARG A 315 2.69 -19.85 -16.78
CA ARG A 315 3.33 -19.64 -18.09
C ARG A 315 4.71 -19.01 -17.95
N LEU A 316 4.85 -18.02 -17.09
CA LEU A 316 6.14 -17.36 -16.82
C LEU A 316 7.15 -18.34 -16.20
N MET A 317 6.71 -19.20 -15.29
CA MET A 317 7.53 -20.26 -14.70
C MET A 317 7.93 -21.32 -15.74
N HIS A 318 7.04 -21.64 -16.68
CA HIS A 318 7.37 -22.55 -17.79
C HIS A 318 8.52 -21.98 -18.63
N ILE A 319 8.45 -20.71 -19.01
CA ILE A 319 9.52 -20.01 -19.75
C ILE A 319 10.83 -19.99 -18.92
N ALA A 320 10.74 -19.73 -17.61
CA ALA A 320 11.91 -19.76 -16.73
C ALA A 320 12.58 -21.14 -16.71
N ASN A 321 11.79 -22.23 -16.67
CA ASN A 321 12.28 -23.60 -16.70
C ASN A 321 12.92 -23.96 -18.06
N GLU A 322 12.31 -23.54 -19.18
CA GLU A 322 12.91 -23.73 -20.53
C GLU A 322 14.30 -23.08 -20.61
N LEU A 323 14.45 -21.88 -20.03
CA LEU A 323 15.70 -21.14 -20.00
C LEU A 323 16.65 -21.57 -18.87
N LYS A 324 16.24 -22.57 -18.06
CA LYS A 324 16.99 -23.06 -16.89
C LYS A 324 17.37 -21.96 -15.89
N ARG A 325 16.54 -20.89 -15.82
CA ARG A 325 16.70 -19.81 -14.85
C ARG A 325 16.13 -20.25 -13.50
N PRO A 326 16.90 -20.21 -12.41
CA PRO A 326 16.37 -20.47 -11.08
C PRO A 326 15.31 -19.45 -10.70
N TRP A 327 14.26 -19.88 -10.01
CA TRP A 327 13.18 -18.97 -9.65
C TRP A 327 12.66 -19.15 -8.22
N SER A 328 12.11 -18.07 -7.71
CA SER A 328 11.40 -17.93 -6.45
C SER A 328 9.98 -17.43 -6.71
N ILE A 329 9.05 -17.68 -5.79
CA ILE A 329 7.67 -17.22 -5.88
C ILE A 329 7.14 -16.70 -4.55
N VAL A 330 6.40 -15.58 -4.60
CA VAL A 330 5.66 -15.02 -3.48
C VAL A 330 4.23 -14.74 -3.92
N SER A 331 3.30 -15.53 -3.40
CA SER A 331 1.86 -15.43 -3.65
C SER A 331 1.09 -15.51 -2.34
N GLY A 332 -0.25 -15.43 -2.41
CA GLY A 332 -1.11 -15.66 -1.24
C GLY A 332 -0.96 -17.06 -0.63
N ASP A 333 -0.60 -18.03 -1.45
CA ASP A 333 -0.53 -19.45 -1.06
C ASP A 333 0.91 -19.93 -0.78
N THR A 334 1.91 -19.29 -1.38
CA THR A 334 3.31 -19.77 -1.37
C THR A 334 4.28 -18.61 -1.17
N LYS A 335 5.25 -18.79 -0.28
CA LYS A 335 6.37 -17.86 -0.10
C LYS A 335 7.68 -18.63 -0.09
N THR A 336 8.46 -18.54 -1.16
CA THR A 336 9.83 -19.02 -1.22
C THR A 336 10.73 -17.99 -1.86
N LEU A 337 11.90 -17.76 -1.26
CA LEU A 337 12.91 -16.83 -1.72
C LEU A 337 14.29 -17.52 -1.88
N ALA A 338 14.32 -18.86 -1.86
CA ALA A 338 15.59 -19.60 -1.89
C ALA A 338 16.42 -19.31 -3.14
N ALA A 339 15.82 -19.28 -4.33
CA ALA A 339 16.53 -18.92 -5.55
C ALA A 339 16.98 -17.45 -5.55
N TYR A 340 16.14 -16.54 -5.06
CA TYR A 340 16.49 -15.13 -4.91
C TYR A 340 17.71 -14.92 -4.02
N GLU A 341 17.81 -15.64 -2.93
CA GLU A 341 18.91 -15.49 -1.99
C GLU A 341 20.22 -16.10 -2.52
N ASN A 342 20.14 -17.25 -3.19
CA ASN A 342 21.30 -18.08 -3.53
C ASN A 342 21.82 -17.92 -4.96
N HIS A 343 21.02 -17.34 -5.90
CA HIS A 343 21.38 -17.24 -7.31
C HIS A 343 21.31 -15.80 -7.82
N GLU A 344 22.37 -15.33 -8.46
CA GLU A 344 22.46 -13.95 -8.98
C GLU A 344 21.62 -13.73 -10.24
N ASP A 345 21.35 -14.79 -10.99
CA ASP A 345 20.54 -14.81 -12.21
C ASP A 345 19.07 -15.21 -11.97
N SER A 346 18.61 -15.23 -10.72
CA SER A 346 17.27 -15.73 -10.38
C SER A 346 16.14 -14.81 -10.83
N LEU A 347 14.99 -15.41 -11.13
CA LEU A 347 13.72 -14.72 -11.32
C LEU A 347 12.89 -14.83 -10.03
N THR A 348 12.23 -13.76 -9.62
CA THR A 348 11.32 -13.79 -8.47
C THR A 348 9.94 -13.32 -8.87
N PHE A 349 8.99 -14.25 -8.94
CA PHE A 349 7.61 -13.97 -9.30
C PHE A 349 6.82 -13.52 -8.08
N ILE A 350 6.19 -12.35 -8.16
CA ILE A 350 5.47 -11.74 -7.04
C ILE A 350 4.06 -11.35 -7.45
N GLN A 351 3.07 -11.93 -6.78
CA GLN A 351 1.70 -11.45 -6.87
C GLN A 351 1.54 -10.17 -6.06
N TYR A 352 0.95 -9.13 -6.63
CA TYR A 352 0.89 -7.79 -5.99
C TYR A 352 0.38 -7.81 -4.56
N GLN A 353 -0.70 -8.53 -4.30
CA GLN A 353 -1.29 -8.59 -2.96
C GLN A 353 -0.37 -9.26 -1.92
N ALA A 354 0.41 -10.26 -2.36
CA ALA A 354 1.41 -10.90 -1.51
C ALA A 354 2.69 -10.07 -1.39
N GLY A 355 3.02 -9.27 -2.39
CA GLY A 355 4.13 -8.32 -2.37
C GLY A 355 3.99 -7.22 -1.31
N ALA A 356 2.77 -6.97 -0.79
CA ALA A 356 2.53 -6.08 0.35
C ALA A 356 3.18 -6.56 1.66
N MET A 357 3.73 -7.78 1.71
CA MET A 357 4.35 -8.38 2.91
C MET A 357 5.69 -7.77 3.35
N GLY A 358 6.07 -6.58 2.88
CA GLY A 358 7.28 -5.90 3.36
C GLY A 358 8.60 -6.56 2.95
N LEU A 359 8.66 -7.20 1.79
CA LEU A 359 9.85 -7.87 1.29
C LEU A 359 10.99 -6.88 1.00
N ASN A 360 12.21 -7.27 1.36
CA ASN A 360 13.44 -6.55 1.05
C ASN A 360 14.11 -7.21 -0.14
N LEU A 361 14.02 -6.57 -1.31
CA LEU A 361 14.49 -7.17 -2.58
C LEU A 361 15.57 -6.32 -3.26
N GLN A 362 16.34 -5.53 -2.51
CA GLN A 362 17.37 -4.63 -3.02
C GLN A 362 18.63 -5.35 -3.55
N LYS A 363 18.76 -6.68 -3.41
CA LYS A 363 19.77 -7.44 -4.15
C LYS A 363 19.49 -7.43 -5.67
N ALA A 364 18.22 -7.25 -6.07
CA ALA A 364 17.83 -7.02 -7.45
C ALA A 364 17.76 -5.50 -7.74
N ASN A 365 18.08 -5.13 -8.96
CA ASN A 365 17.90 -3.77 -9.47
C ASN A 365 17.06 -3.73 -10.76
N LYS A 366 16.49 -4.87 -11.15
CA LYS A 366 15.70 -5.04 -12.37
C LYS A 366 14.32 -5.58 -12.02
N MET A 367 13.29 -5.00 -12.63
CA MET A 367 11.90 -5.35 -12.39
C MET A 367 11.09 -5.37 -13.68
N ILE A 368 10.29 -6.39 -13.86
CA ILE A 368 9.34 -6.54 -14.97
C ILE A 368 7.92 -6.49 -14.39
N TYR A 369 7.11 -5.59 -14.91
CA TYR A 369 5.66 -5.60 -14.73
C TYR A 369 5.03 -6.34 -15.91
N PHE A 370 4.75 -7.63 -15.73
CA PHE A 370 4.13 -8.45 -16.77
C PHE A 370 2.68 -8.02 -17.01
N THR A 371 1.90 -7.82 -15.93
CA THR A 371 0.60 -7.15 -15.95
C THR A 371 0.55 -6.15 -14.80
N LEU A 372 -0.05 -4.99 -15.06
CA LEU A 372 -0.14 -3.91 -14.07
C LEU A 372 -1.30 -4.11 -13.08
N PRO A 373 -1.17 -3.66 -11.81
CA PRO A 373 -2.28 -3.64 -10.87
C PRO A 373 -3.22 -2.48 -11.20
N GLU A 374 -4.47 -2.54 -10.78
CA GLU A 374 -5.41 -1.42 -10.91
C GLU A 374 -5.29 -0.40 -9.77
N ARG A 375 -4.62 -0.80 -8.70
CA ARG A 375 -4.42 0.01 -7.49
C ARG A 375 -3.07 0.68 -7.52
N SER A 376 -3.05 2.02 -7.46
CA SER A 376 -1.81 2.80 -7.47
C SER A 376 -0.94 2.55 -6.25
N ASP A 377 -1.53 2.31 -5.07
CA ASP A 377 -0.78 1.97 -3.87
C ASP A 377 0.04 0.69 -4.03
N LEU A 378 -0.51 -0.35 -4.67
CA LEU A 378 0.22 -1.59 -4.96
C LEU A 378 1.35 -1.36 -5.97
N PHE A 379 1.12 -0.50 -6.97
CA PHE A 379 2.14 -0.14 -7.94
C PHE A 379 3.30 0.62 -7.29
N GLU A 380 3.01 1.66 -6.51
CA GLU A 380 4.02 2.42 -5.78
C GLU A 380 4.78 1.55 -4.77
N GLN A 381 4.06 0.71 -4.03
CA GLN A 381 4.67 -0.24 -3.11
C GLN A 381 5.60 -1.22 -3.80
N SER A 382 5.26 -1.70 -5.00
CA SER A 382 6.09 -2.64 -5.75
C SER A 382 7.43 -2.03 -6.16
N LYS A 383 7.46 -0.79 -6.63
CA LYS A 383 8.69 -0.07 -7.01
C LYS A 383 9.69 0.02 -5.86
N LYS A 384 9.20 0.33 -4.66
CA LYS A 384 10.00 0.46 -3.45
C LYS A 384 10.54 -0.87 -2.90
N ARG A 385 10.30 -2.03 -3.58
CA ARG A 385 10.91 -3.32 -3.19
C ARG A 385 12.38 -3.42 -3.59
N ILE A 386 12.78 -2.81 -4.69
CA ILE A 386 14.16 -2.77 -5.15
C ILE A 386 14.80 -1.39 -4.94
N HIS A 387 14.06 -0.29 -5.08
CA HIS A 387 14.52 1.07 -4.89
C HIS A 387 14.32 1.53 -3.44
N ARG A 388 15.30 1.26 -2.61
CA ARG A 388 15.26 1.51 -1.16
C ARG A 388 16.66 1.56 -0.58
N ILE A 389 16.79 1.93 0.69
CA ILE A 389 18.05 1.95 1.43
C ILE A 389 18.78 0.62 1.27
N GLY A 390 20.06 0.68 0.87
CA GLY A 390 20.90 -0.47 0.58
C GLY A 390 20.87 -0.90 -0.89
N GLN A 391 20.20 -0.16 -1.77
CA GLN A 391 20.36 -0.25 -3.21
C GLN A 391 21.46 0.73 -3.65
N ASP A 392 22.49 0.23 -4.32
CA ASP A 392 23.64 0.98 -4.81
C ASP A 392 23.75 1.01 -6.34
N ARG A 393 22.83 0.33 -7.04
CA ARG A 393 22.81 0.22 -8.50
C ARG A 393 21.57 0.91 -9.09
N PRO A 394 21.67 1.53 -10.29
CA PRO A 394 20.50 2.05 -11.02
C PRO A 394 19.40 1.00 -11.15
N CYS A 395 18.16 1.41 -10.93
CA CYS A 395 17.00 0.52 -10.99
C CYS A 395 16.29 0.62 -12.33
N PHE A 396 16.03 -0.52 -12.96
CA PHE A 396 15.37 -0.61 -14.26
C PHE A 396 14.00 -1.29 -14.12
N TYR A 397 12.98 -0.65 -14.68
CA TYR A 397 11.60 -1.11 -14.66
C TYR A 397 11.08 -1.26 -16.09
N TRP A 398 10.72 -2.47 -16.48
CA TRP A 398 10.07 -2.75 -17.75
C TRP A 398 8.57 -2.95 -17.55
N ILE A 399 7.78 -2.19 -18.27
CA ILE A 399 6.32 -2.27 -18.26
C ILE A 399 5.88 -2.89 -19.59
N LEU A 400 5.39 -4.13 -19.55
CA LEU A 400 4.89 -4.81 -20.74
C LEU A 400 3.44 -4.42 -20.97
N GLN A 401 3.16 -3.89 -22.17
CA GLN A 401 1.83 -3.43 -22.57
C GLN A 401 1.43 -3.97 -23.92
N CYS A 402 0.13 -4.25 -24.09
CA CYS A 402 -0.46 -4.48 -25.40
C CYS A 402 -0.98 -3.16 -25.97
N ASP A 403 -0.63 -2.86 -27.21
CA ASP A 403 -1.00 -1.62 -27.89
C ASP A 403 -2.53 -1.43 -27.98
N ASN A 404 -3.00 -0.21 -27.73
CA ASN A 404 -4.42 0.16 -27.83
C ASN A 404 -5.36 -0.74 -26.99
N THR A 405 -4.95 -1.08 -25.78
CA THR A 405 -5.71 -1.95 -24.89
C THR A 405 -5.90 -1.35 -23.48
N VAL A 406 -6.55 -2.16 -22.64
CA VAL A 406 -6.73 -1.84 -21.21
C VAL A 406 -5.41 -1.68 -20.47
N ASP A 407 -4.29 -2.26 -20.94
CA ASP A 407 -2.97 -2.11 -20.31
C ASP A 407 -2.47 -0.66 -20.35
N GLU A 408 -2.58 0.03 -21.51
CA GLU A 408 -2.19 1.42 -21.66
C GLU A 408 -3.05 2.34 -20.78
N TRP A 409 -4.36 2.08 -20.74
CA TRP A 409 -5.29 2.85 -19.91
C TRP A 409 -4.98 2.68 -18.42
N ILE A 410 -4.67 1.46 -17.97
CA ILE A 410 -4.28 1.19 -16.58
C ILE A 410 -2.98 1.93 -16.26
N TYR A 411 -1.96 1.85 -17.13
CA TYR A 411 -0.68 2.50 -16.88
C TYR A 411 -0.82 4.03 -16.79
N LYS A 412 -1.53 4.63 -17.73
CA LYS A 412 -1.86 6.06 -17.70
C LYS A 412 -2.54 6.45 -16.37
N THR A 413 -3.56 5.71 -15.97
CA THR A 413 -4.28 5.96 -14.71
C THR A 413 -3.37 5.83 -13.49
N LEU A 414 -2.43 4.86 -13.49
CA LEU A 414 -1.48 4.69 -12.39
C LEU A 414 -0.51 5.86 -12.30
N LEU A 415 -0.04 6.40 -13.42
CA LEU A 415 0.83 7.58 -13.47
C LEU A 415 0.11 8.82 -12.94
N GLU A 416 -1.13 9.09 -13.38
CA GLU A 416 -1.95 10.20 -12.91
C GLU A 416 -2.17 10.14 -11.39
N ARG A 417 -2.49 8.96 -10.85
CA ARG A 417 -2.68 8.78 -9.40
C ARG A 417 -1.39 8.94 -8.61
N ARG A 418 -0.24 8.59 -9.17
CA ARG A 418 1.06 8.85 -8.56
C ARG A 418 1.29 10.34 -8.42
N ASP A 419 1.03 11.11 -9.47
CA ASP A 419 1.26 12.55 -9.49
C ASP A 419 0.47 13.27 -8.38
N TYR A 420 -0.80 12.91 -8.15
CA TYR A 420 -1.59 13.46 -7.05
C TYR A 420 -1.04 13.06 -5.65
N THR A 421 -0.52 11.86 -5.51
CA THR A 421 0.11 11.44 -4.25
C THR A 421 1.38 12.21 -4.01
N ASP A 422 2.23 12.35 -5.02
CA ASP A 422 3.50 13.08 -4.94
C ASP A 422 3.28 14.55 -4.63
N GLU A 423 2.24 15.16 -5.16
CA GLU A 423 1.89 16.55 -4.89
C GLU A 423 1.68 16.84 -3.40
N LEU A 424 1.16 15.88 -2.60
CA LEU A 424 1.01 16.06 -1.15
C LEU A 424 2.33 16.24 -0.41
N PHE A 425 3.43 15.72 -0.94
CA PHE A 425 4.75 15.78 -0.32
C PHE A 425 5.53 17.06 -0.66
N ILE A 426 5.20 17.75 -1.77
CA ILE A 426 5.91 18.95 -2.20
C ILE A 426 5.61 20.10 -1.22
N GLU A 427 6.64 20.61 -0.56
CA GLU A 427 6.62 21.90 0.13
C GLU A 427 6.95 22.98 -0.89
N ARG A 428 5.97 23.82 -1.25
CA ARG A 428 6.31 25.07 -1.93
C ARG A 428 6.88 26.00 -0.85
N GLU A 429 8.14 26.38 -0.98
CA GLU A 429 8.68 27.52 -0.25
C GLU A 429 7.72 28.68 -0.47
N ASN A 430 7.18 29.23 0.62
CA ASN A 430 6.42 30.45 0.53
C ASN A 430 7.36 31.53 -0.02
N GLN A 431 7.23 31.84 -1.30
CA GLN A 431 7.72 33.07 -1.85
C GLN A 431 6.86 34.18 -1.21
N HIS A 432 7.32 34.65 -0.08
CA HIS A 432 6.97 35.96 0.40
C HIS A 432 7.82 36.98 -0.38
N ASP A 433 7.25 37.54 -1.42
CA ASP A 433 7.53 38.88 -1.89
C ASP A 433 6.40 39.82 -1.41
#